data_f0181197faf80daec5d800840b37190e
#
_entry.id   f0181197faf80daec5d800840b37190e
#
_cell.length_a   1.000
_cell.length_b   1.000
_cell.length_c   1.000
_cell.angle_alpha   90.00
_cell.angle_beta   90.00
_cell.angle_gamma   90.00
#
_symmetry.space_group_name_H-M   'P 1'
#
loop_
_entity.id
_entity.type
_entity.pdbx_description
1 polymer ?
#
loop_
_entity_poly.entity_id
_entity_poly.type
_entity_poly.pdbx_seq_one_letter_code
_entity_poly.pdbx_strand_id
1 'polypeptide(L)'
;MAERVSFGLNYDFTNPSRERWTEYYQGVLEQIEWVDQELPFDRIDVTEHHFYENGYLPSPMVMLGIIAARTSRVNLGSDVMQLPLHNPVRLAEDALLIDAVSGGRLRLGVGMGYYHQEFFGLGIDLSHRLSRTVESLQILRKAFSGEPFAFSGKRFDLPEIEVTPLPIREGGPEIWMGGEVPAAIERAAKLADGFLVFSPNGLELYPEAARKLGRPEEDIRMNRTYWAIIAEDPEREFARVGDNWLRLVNDYVARGHLSPQGKGIGRRPDFQTPQEALDEGLLFLTDADGAIQAFNDDIEHGITDFDIMPIMPGEDIDGASVRIEYLASKVLPNLKLSEHPSAGRSLAPLP
;
A
#
# COMPACT_ATOMS: atom_id res chain seq x y z
N MET A 1 17.85 -16.33 -10.22
CA MET A 1 16.94 -15.81 -11.26
C MET A 1 16.87 -14.33 -11.01
N ALA A 2 17.05 -13.51 -12.02
CA ALA A 2 16.85 -12.07 -11.92
C ALA A 2 15.39 -11.83 -11.48
N GLU A 3 15.19 -11.06 -10.43
CA GLU A 3 13.84 -10.74 -10.00
C GLU A 3 13.23 -9.69 -10.90
N ARG A 4 12.09 -10.05 -11.41
CA ARG A 4 11.22 -9.19 -12.18
C ARG A 4 10.68 -8.09 -11.28
N VAL A 5 10.69 -6.85 -11.75
CA VAL A 5 9.96 -5.76 -11.12
C VAL A 5 8.50 -6.16 -10.96
N SER A 6 7.93 -5.93 -9.79
CA SER A 6 6.55 -6.31 -9.46
C SER A 6 5.59 -5.16 -9.72
N PHE A 7 4.45 -5.44 -10.36
CA PHE A 7 3.38 -4.47 -10.58
C PHE A 7 2.10 -4.88 -9.88
N GLY A 8 1.60 -4.00 -9.05
CA GLY A 8 0.36 -4.15 -8.30
C GLY A 8 -0.72 -3.14 -8.68
N LEU A 9 -1.94 -3.47 -8.30
CA LEU A 9 -3.08 -2.57 -8.32
C LEU A 9 -3.54 -2.30 -6.89
N ASN A 10 -3.68 -1.02 -6.51
CA ASN A 10 -4.03 -0.62 -5.16
C ASN A 10 -5.46 -0.08 -5.11
N TYR A 11 -6.35 -0.82 -4.46
CA TYR A 11 -7.79 -0.54 -4.37
C TYR A 11 -8.16 0.14 -3.05
N ASP A 12 -8.81 1.28 -3.14
CA ASP A 12 -9.36 2.01 -1.98
C ASP A 12 -10.82 1.69 -1.68
N PHE A 13 -11.53 1.07 -2.61
CA PHE A 13 -12.93 0.71 -2.53
C PHE A 13 -13.87 1.89 -2.25
N THR A 14 -13.49 3.11 -2.63
CA THR A 14 -14.35 4.28 -2.45
C THR A 14 -15.62 4.21 -3.28
N ASN A 15 -16.76 4.44 -2.64
CA ASN A 15 -18.07 4.52 -3.28
C ASN A 15 -18.77 5.83 -2.87
N PRO A 16 -18.47 6.95 -3.53
CA PRO A 16 -19.03 8.26 -3.16
C PRO A 16 -20.56 8.36 -3.25
N SER A 17 -21.20 7.52 -4.05
CA SER A 17 -22.65 7.46 -4.13
C SER A 17 -23.29 6.94 -2.83
N ARG A 18 -22.56 6.12 -2.08
CA ARG A 18 -23.02 5.42 -0.87
C ARG A 18 -24.25 4.54 -1.10
N GLU A 19 -24.46 4.15 -2.34
CA GLU A 19 -25.55 3.32 -2.80
C GLU A 19 -25.01 2.02 -3.41
N ARG A 20 -25.89 1.02 -3.53
CA ARG A 20 -25.61 -0.22 -4.25
C ARG A 20 -24.31 -0.89 -3.79
N TRP A 21 -24.07 -0.95 -2.49
CA TRP A 21 -22.84 -1.51 -1.90
C TRP A 21 -22.55 -2.93 -2.36
N THR A 22 -23.58 -3.77 -2.46
CA THR A 22 -23.41 -5.16 -2.87
C THR A 22 -22.89 -5.24 -4.30
N GLU A 23 -23.51 -4.54 -5.22
CA GLU A 23 -23.12 -4.54 -6.63
C GLU A 23 -21.75 -3.94 -6.83
N TYR A 24 -21.43 -2.87 -6.11
CA TYR A 24 -20.13 -2.21 -6.19
C TYR A 24 -19.01 -3.15 -5.71
N TYR A 25 -19.13 -3.72 -4.50
CA TYR A 25 -18.12 -4.64 -3.99
C TYR A 25 -17.99 -5.88 -4.85
N GLN A 26 -19.08 -6.47 -5.34
CA GLN A 26 -19.02 -7.61 -6.24
C GLN A 26 -18.33 -7.28 -7.55
N GLY A 27 -18.65 -6.15 -8.16
CA GLY A 27 -18.01 -5.74 -9.42
C GLY A 27 -16.51 -5.49 -9.27
N VAL A 28 -16.06 -4.86 -8.18
CA VAL A 28 -14.62 -4.69 -7.91
C VAL A 28 -13.94 -6.05 -7.68
N LEU A 29 -14.58 -6.96 -6.95
CA LEU A 29 -14.03 -8.29 -6.71
C LEU A 29 -13.98 -9.14 -8.00
N GLU A 30 -14.97 -9.02 -8.90
CA GLU A 30 -14.95 -9.64 -10.22
C GLU A 30 -13.83 -9.07 -11.10
N GLN A 31 -13.57 -7.76 -11.04
CA GLN A 31 -12.41 -7.15 -11.71
C GLN A 31 -11.09 -7.70 -11.15
N ILE A 32 -10.95 -7.86 -9.83
CA ILE A 32 -9.76 -8.44 -9.22
C ILE A 32 -9.55 -9.91 -9.66
N GLU A 33 -10.61 -10.71 -9.73
CA GLU A 33 -10.54 -12.08 -10.25
C GLU A 33 -10.09 -12.10 -11.72
N TRP A 34 -10.63 -11.21 -12.55
CA TRP A 34 -10.18 -11.07 -13.93
C TRP A 34 -8.69 -10.70 -14.02
N VAL A 35 -8.22 -9.77 -13.17
CA VAL A 35 -6.79 -9.42 -13.08
C VAL A 35 -5.95 -10.63 -12.68
N ASP A 36 -6.39 -11.42 -11.69
CA ASP A 36 -5.68 -12.63 -11.25
C ASP A 36 -5.57 -13.68 -12.37
N GLN A 37 -6.62 -13.85 -13.17
CA GLN A 37 -6.72 -14.91 -14.16
C GLN A 37 -6.09 -14.55 -15.51
N GLU A 38 -6.23 -13.30 -15.95
CA GLU A 38 -5.99 -12.91 -17.35
C GLU A 38 -4.85 -11.89 -17.52
N LEU A 39 -4.48 -11.13 -16.47
CA LEU A 39 -3.55 -10.02 -16.62
C LEU A 39 -2.22 -10.25 -15.88
N PRO A 40 -1.10 -9.66 -16.35
CA PRO A 40 0.24 -9.89 -15.83
C PRO A 40 0.57 -9.04 -14.59
N PHE A 41 -0.41 -8.68 -13.78
CA PHE A 41 -0.13 -8.02 -12.49
C PHE A 41 0.28 -9.04 -11.45
N ASP A 42 1.19 -8.65 -10.57
CA ASP A 42 1.80 -9.52 -9.57
C ASP A 42 1.13 -9.40 -8.20
N ARG A 43 0.39 -8.29 -7.95
CA ARG A 43 -0.13 -7.99 -6.62
C ARG A 43 -1.45 -7.19 -6.66
N ILE A 44 -2.26 -7.41 -5.64
CA ILE A 44 -3.42 -6.59 -5.30
C ILE A 44 -3.19 -6.05 -3.89
N ASP A 45 -3.13 -4.73 -3.77
CA ASP A 45 -3.07 -4.04 -2.50
C ASP A 45 -4.40 -3.35 -2.19
N VAL A 46 -4.69 -3.17 -0.91
CA VAL A 46 -5.84 -2.42 -0.42
C VAL A 46 -5.39 -1.37 0.58
N THR A 47 -6.15 -0.30 0.71
CA THR A 47 -5.84 0.81 1.63
C THR A 47 -6.81 0.85 2.80
N GLU A 48 -6.53 1.67 3.83
CA GLU A 48 -7.39 1.79 5.00
C GLU A 48 -7.66 3.24 5.36
N HIS A 49 -8.94 3.60 5.43
CA HIS A 49 -9.41 4.80 6.11
C HIS A 49 -10.74 4.57 6.81
N HIS A 50 -10.97 5.28 7.93
CA HIS A 50 -12.18 5.17 8.73
C HIS A 50 -12.98 6.47 8.71
N PHE A 51 -14.31 6.35 8.82
CA PHE A 51 -15.24 7.48 8.94
C PHE A 51 -15.19 8.45 7.75
N TYR A 52 -14.79 7.95 6.58
CA TYR A 52 -14.84 8.70 5.34
C TYR A 52 -16.23 8.62 4.74
N GLU A 53 -16.80 9.78 4.41
CA GLU A 53 -18.15 9.85 3.85
C GLU A 53 -18.23 9.24 2.43
N ASN A 54 -17.12 9.17 1.71
CA ASN A 54 -17.01 8.55 0.40
C ASN A 54 -16.98 7.02 0.42
N GLY A 55 -17.08 6.39 1.59
CA GLY A 55 -17.13 4.94 1.72
C GLY A 55 -15.80 4.23 1.52
N TYR A 56 -14.70 4.89 1.85
CA TYR A 56 -13.35 4.30 1.84
C TYR A 56 -13.30 2.99 2.64
N LEU A 57 -12.45 2.04 2.23
CA LEU A 57 -12.34 0.72 2.87
C LEU A 57 -11.90 0.83 4.34
N PRO A 58 -12.73 0.38 5.31
CA PRO A 58 -12.40 0.48 6.72
C PRO A 58 -11.77 -0.80 7.30
N SER A 59 -11.78 -1.92 6.57
CA SER A 59 -11.39 -3.24 7.08
C SER A 59 -10.52 -3.99 6.09
N PRO A 60 -9.24 -3.59 5.95
CA PRO A 60 -8.34 -4.19 4.96
C PRO A 60 -8.15 -5.69 5.16
N MET A 61 -8.01 -6.18 6.40
CA MET A 61 -7.80 -7.63 6.65
C MET A 61 -9.02 -8.47 6.24
N VAL A 62 -10.24 -7.97 6.44
CA VAL A 62 -11.45 -8.68 5.98
C VAL A 62 -11.46 -8.75 4.45
N MET A 63 -11.17 -7.64 3.78
CA MET A 63 -11.12 -7.60 2.31
C MET A 63 -10.01 -8.48 1.76
N LEU A 64 -8.81 -8.44 2.32
CA LEU A 64 -7.70 -9.31 1.93
C LEU A 64 -8.03 -10.79 2.11
N GLY A 65 -8.76 -11.16 3.15
CA GLY A 65 -9.26 -12.53 3.33
C GLY A 65 -10.25 -12.96 2.24
N ILE A 66 -11.14 -12.05 1.82
CA ILE A 66 -12.07 -12.29 0.69
C ILE A 66 -11.29 -12.44 -0.62
N ILE A 67 -10.34 -11.54 -0.91
CA ILE A 67 -9.52 -11.59 -2.12
C ILE A 67 -8.65 -12.86 -2.11
N ALA A 68 -8.08 -13.26 -0.97
CA ALA A 68 -7.30 -14.49 -0.84
C ALA A 68 -8.10 -15.75 -1.26
N ALA A 69 -9.39 -15.79 -0.90
CA ALA A 69 -10.27 -16.90 -1.24
C ALA A 69 -10.75 -16.91 -2.69
N ARG A 70 -10.68 -15.75 -3.39
CA ARG A 70 -11.14 -15.59 -4.78
C ARG A 70 -10.02 -15.58 -5.82
N THR A 71 -8.77 -15.49 -5.38
CA THR A 71 -7.58 -15.43 -6.25
C THR A 71 -6.61 -16.56 -5.96
N SER A 72 -5.75 -16.86 -6.93
CA SER A 72 -4.81 -17.98 -6.81
C SER A 72 -3.36 -17.62 -7.06
N ARG A 73 -3.09 -16.51 -7.76
CA ARG A 73 -1.77 -16.16 -8.27
C ARG A 73 -1.23 -14.86 -7.67
N VAL A 74 -2.02 -13.79 -7.71
CA VAL A 74 -1.54 -12.47 -7.26
C VAL A 74 -1.22 -12.47 -5.77
N ASN A 75 -0.12 -11.80 -5.42
CA ASN A 75 0.18 -11.49 -4.03
C ASN A 75 -0.85 -10.49 -3.48
N LEU A 76 -0.97 -10.46 -2.17
CA LEU A 76 -1.96 -9.66 -1.46
C LEU A 76 -1.25 -8.70 -0.50
N GLY A 77 -1.71 -7.48 -0.43
CA GLY A 77 -1.08 -6.53 0.49
C GLY A 77 -1.96 -5.38 0.93
N SER A 78 -1.40 -4.56 1.76
CA SER A 78 -1.98 -3.26 2.12
C SER A 78 -0.99 -2.13 1.81
N ASP A 79 -1.49 -1.02 1.27
CA ASP A 79 -0.69 0.18 1.01
C ASP A 79 -1.52 1.45 1.29
N VAL A 80 -1.69 1.74 2.57
CA VAL A 80 -1.21 1.13 3.81
C VAL A 80 -2.36 0.87 4.79
N MET A 81 -2.10 -0.10 5.68
CA MET A 81 -2.90 -0.24 6.90
C MET A 81 -2.38 0.68 8.00
N GLN A 82 -3.29 1.30 8.76
CA GLN A 82 -2.93 2.21 9.86
C GLN A 82 -2.61 1.44 11.15
N LEU A 83 -1.39 0.91 11.25
CA LEU A 83 -0.96 -0.02 12.31
C LEU A 83 -1.34 0.40 13.75
N PRO A 84 -1.24 1.70 14.17
CA PRO A 84 -1.61 2.10 15.53
C PRO A 84 -3.09 1.90 15.88
N LEU A 85 -3.97 1.78 14.89
CA LEU A 85 -5.41 1.62 15.11
C LEU A 85 -5.78 0.17 15.46
N HIS A 86 -4.89 -0.78 15.19
CA HIS A 86 -5.11 -2.20 15.40
C HIS A 86 -4.57 -2.71 16.74
N ASN A 87 -5.19 -3.79 17.26
CA ASN A 87 -4.56 -4.61 18.27
C ASN A 87 -3.55 -5.53 17.59
N PRO A 88 -2.25 -5.48 17.96
CA PRO A 88 -1.20 -6.20 17.22
C PRO A 88 -1.28 -7.73 17.34
N VAL A 89 -1.84 -8.27 18.43
CA VAL A 89 -2.04 -9.72 18.57
C VAL A 89 -3.14 -10.17 17.61
N ARG A 90 -4.29 -9.46 17.61
CA ARG A 90 -5.39 -9.78 16.70
C ARG A 90 -4.97 -9.65 15.24
N LEU A 91 -4.20 -8.61 14.92
CA LEU A 91 -3.65 -8.42 13.58
C LEU A 91 -2.71 -9.56 13.18
N ALA A 92 -1.88 -10.06 14.10
CA ALA A 92 -1.01 -11.20 13.84
C ALA A 92 -1.81 -12.47 13.51
N GLU A 93 -2.88 -12.76 14.29
CA GLU A 93 -3.80 -13.90 14.02
C GLU A 93 -4.44 -13.77 12.64
N ASP A 94 -5.00 -12.60 12.31
CA ASP A 94 -5.65 -12.36 11.02
C ASP A 94 -4.64 -12.49 9.86
N ALA A 95 -3.43 -11.93 10.01
CA ALA A 95 -2.38 -12.00 9.00
C ALA A 95 -1.89 -13.43 8.75
N LEU A 96 -1.63 -14.18 9.80
CA LEU A 96 -1.19 -15.59 9.67
C LEU A 96 -2.30 -16.47 9.07
N LEU A 97 -3.56 -16.20 9.40
CA LEU A 97 -4.68 -16.92 8.80
C LEU A 97 -4.80 -16.63 7.29
N ILE A 98 -4.73 -15.36 6.89
CA ILE A 98 -4.79 -14.98 5.48
C ILE A 98 -3.56 -15.49 4.72
N ASP A 99 -2.38 -15.44 5.31
CA ASP A 99 -1.16 -15.97 4.71
C ASP A 99 -1.26 -17.48 4.49
N ALA A 100 -1.78 -18.22 5.46
CA ALA A 100 -2.01 -19.67 5.34
C ALA A 100 -3.06 -20.01 4.26
N VAL A 101 -4.21 -19.30 4.24
CA VAL A 101 -5.27 -19.51 3.24
C VAL A 101 -4.78 -19.16 1.83
N SER A 102 -4.00 -18.12 1.70
CA SER A 102 -3.45 -17.68 0.40
C SER A 102 -2.23 -18.50 -0.06
N GLY A 103 -1.66 -19.36 0.78
CA GLY A 103 -0.44 -20.11 0.45
C GLY A 103 0.82 -19.26 0.46
N GLY A 104 0.92 -18.28 1.37
CA GLY A 104 2.11 -17.44 1.55
C GLY A 104 2.14 -16.18 0.69
N ARG A 105 1.01 -15.70 0.20
CA ARG A 105 0.92 -14.54 -0.69
C ARG A 105 0.75 -13.20 0.02
N LEU A 106 0.63 -13.17 1.36
CA LEU A 106 0.36 -11.93 2.09
C LEU A 106 1.62 -11.11 2.35
N ARG A 107 1.49 -9.79 2.19
CA ARG A 107 2.43 -8.73 2.62
C ARG A 107 1.66 -7.67 3.40
N LEU A 108 2.20 -7.22 4.54
CA LEU A 108 1.61 -6.14 5.33
C LEU A 108 2.34 -4.82 5.04
N GLY A 109 1.70 -3.92 4.32
CA GLY A 109 2.16 -2.54 4.20
C GLY A 109 1.51 -1.68 5.28
N VAL A 110 2.32 -1.05 6.13
CA VAL A 110 1.83 -0.34 7.30
C VAL A 110 2.26 1.12 7.34
N GLY A 111 1.37 1.96 7.84
CA GLY A 111 1.61 3.37 8.12
C GLY A 111 1.24 3.74 9.55
N MET A 112 1.62 4.97 9.96
CA MET A 112 1.28 5.45 11.31
C MET A 112 -0.08 6.13 11.41
N GLY A 113 -0.74 6.42 10.29
CA GLY A 113 -1.92 7.24 10.29
C GLY A 113 -1.65 8.70 10.67
N TYR A 114 -2.57 9.58 10.34
CA TYR A 114 -2.42 11.02 10.56
C TYR A 114 -3.73 11.72 10.92
N TYR A 115 -4.87 11.16 10.54
CA TYR A 115 -6.16 11.82 10.65
C TYR A 115 -6.76 11.66 12.05
N HIS A 116 -6.83 12.76 12.80
CA HIS A 116 -7.24 12.77 14.21
C HIS A 116 -8.59 12.07 14.47
N GLN A 117 -9.56 12.21 13.55
CA GLN A 117 -10.91 11.66 13.81
C GLN A 117 -10.92 10.13 13.77
N GLU A 118 -10.03 9.49 13.01
CA GLU A 118 -9.90 8.03 13.01
C GLU A 118 -9.43 7.52 14.38
N PHE A 119 -8.39 8.16 14.92
CA PHE A 119 -7.89 7.83 16.27
C PHE A 119 -8.93 8.07 17.34
N PHE A 120 -9.57 9.24 17.31
CA PHE A 120 -10.61 9.61 18.28
C PHE A 120 -11.81 8.65 18.21
N GLY A 121 -12.30 8.34 17.00
CA GLY A 121 -13.46 7.45 16.79
C GLY A 121 -13.20 6.02 17.23
N LEU A 122 -11.93 5.56 17.18
CA LEU A 122 -11.51 4.25 17.66
C LEU A 122 -11.00 4.25 19.10
N GLY A 123 -11.10 5.39 19.81
CA GLY A 123 -10.72 5.49 21.22
C GLY A 123 -9.21 5.46 21.47
N ILE A 124 -8.42 5.86 20.48
CA ILE A 124 -6.95 5.83 20.52
C ILE A 124 -6.41 7.27 20.55
N ASP A 125 -5.49 7.55 21.45
CA ASP A 125 -4.81 8.84 21.50
C ASP A 125 -3.78 8.94 20.36
N LEU A 126 -3.96 9.92 19.46
CA LEU A 126 -3.07 10.19 18.34
C LEU A 126 -1.62 10.43 18.77
N SER A 127 -1.38 11.01 19.96
CA SER A 127 -0.05 11.24 20.50
C SER A 127 0.72 9.92 20.76
N HIS A 128 0.02 8.83 20.89
CA HIS A 128 0.56 7.50 21.11
C HIS A 128 0.94 6.75 19.82
N ARG A 129 0.59 7.30 18.64
CA ARG A 129 0.73 6.59 17.36
C ARG A 129 2.13 6.01 17.12
N LEU A 130 3.18 6.79 17.42
CA LEU A 130 4.55 6.34 17.23
C LEU A 130 4.92 5.16 18.13
N SER A 131 4.65 5.28 19.45
CA SER A 131 4.97 4.20 20.38
C SER A 131 4.13 2.94 20.12
N ARG A 132 2.85 3.10 19.75
CA ARG A 132 2.01 1.98 19.34
C ARG A 132 2.54 1.30 18.10
N THR A 133 2.96 2.06 17.07
CA THR A 133 3.56 1.49 15.84
C THR A 133 4.79 0.65 16.17
N VAL A 134 5.73 1.19 16.92
CA VAL A 134 6.98 0.49 17.23
C VAL A 134 6.73 -0.79 18.04
N GLU A 135 5.89 -0.71 19.07
CA GLU A 135 5.55 -1.89 19.90
C GLU A 135 4.72 -2.91 19.10
N SER A 136 3.80 -2.47 18.23
CA SER A 136 3.05 -3.36 17.35
C SER A 136 3.95 -4.10 16.38
N LEU A 137 4.94 -3.44 15.77
CA LEU A 137 5.93 -4.11 14.91
C LEU A 137 6.72 -5.17 15.67
N GLN A 138 7.15 -4.87 16.89
CA GLN A 138 7.85 -5.84 17.73
C GLN A 138 6.99 -7.05 18.09
N ILE A 139 5.71 -6.82 18.39
CA ILE A 139 4.74 -7.90 18.70
C ILE A 139 4.48 -8.74 17.45
N LEU A 140 4.26 -8.12 16.28
CA LEU A 140 4.09 -8.85 15.02
C LEU A 140 5.30 -9.74 14.71
N ARG A 141 6.53 -9.21 14.85
CA ARG A 141 7.76 -10.01 14.63
C ARG A 141 7.87 -11.21 15.59
N LYS A 142 7.49 -11.02 16.86
CA LYS A 142 7.43 -12.11 17.83
C LYS A 142 6.38 -13.16 17.46
N ALA A 143 5.17 -12.72 17.10
CA ALA A 143 4.10 -13.63 16.66
C ALA A 143 4.49 -14.40 15.39
N PHE A 144 5.16 -13.75 14.45
CA PHE A 144 5.59 -14.33 13.17
C PHE A 144 6.82 -15.27 13.32
N SER A 145 7.46 -15.33 14.49
CA SER A 145 8.45 -16.37 14.76
C SER A 145 7.84 -17.77 14.97
N GLY A 146 6.55 -17.83 15.31
CA GLY A 146 5.84 -19.08 15.62
C GLY A 146 6.13 -19.62 17.03
N GLU A 147 6.88 -18.89 17.85
CA GLU A 147 7.22 -19.29 19.23
C GLU A 147 6.34 -18.55 20.24
N PRO A 148 6.02 -19.18 21.40
CA PRO A 148 5.39 -18.47 22.51
C PRO A 148 6.21 -17.28 22.96
N PHE A 149 5.56 -16.16 23.29
CA PHE A 149 6.27 -14.95 23.74
C PHE A 149 5.45 -14.15 24.75
N ALA A 150 6.16 -13.39 25.56
CA ALA A 150 5.61 -12.30 26.38
C ALA A 150 6.12 -10.96 25.85
N PHE A 151 5.37 -9.89 26.14
CA PHE A 151 5.77 -8.54 25.78
C PHE A 151 5.40 -7.56 26.88
N SER A 152 6.34 -6.69 27.28
CA SER A 152 6.09 -5.60 28.22
C SER A 152 6.60 -4.29 27.64
N GLY A 153 5.69 -3.37 27.36
CA GLY A 153 5.95 -2.08 26.74
C GLY A 153 5.16 -0.95 27.40
N LYS A 154 5.19 0.22 26.78
CA LYS A 154 4.44 1.40 27.27
C LYS A 154 2.95 1.35 26.86
N ARG A 155 2.62 0.62 25.81
CA ARG A 155 1.29 0.57 25.18
C ARG A 155 0.65 -0.79 25.30
N PHE A 156 1.47 -1.83 25.30
CA PHE A 156 1.01 -3.21 25.36
C PHE A 156 1.77 -3.94 26.47
N ASP A 157 1.05 -4.72 27.24
CA ASP A 157 1.60 -5.62 28.26
C ASP A 157 0.88 -6.96 28.10
N LEU A 158 1.60 -7.97 27.62
CA LEU A 158 1.06 -9.26 27.24
C LEU A 158 1.73 -10.35 28.09
N PRO A 159 0.92 -11.23 28.73
CA PRO A 159 1.47 -12.43 29.32
C PRO A 159 2.09 -13.31 28.24
N GLU A 160 2.70 -14.42 28.63
CA GLU A 160 3.13 -15.41 27.63
C GLU A 160 1.93 -15.95 26.86
N ILE A 161 1.96 -15.78 25.53
CA ILE A 161 0.91 -16.22 24.59
C ILE A 161 1.58 -16.96 23.42
N GLU A 162 0.83 -17.86 22.82
CA GLU A 162 1.11 -18.47 21.53
C GLU A 162 0.07 -18.00 20.52
N VAL A 163 0.52 -17.46 19.39
CA VAL A 163 -0.35 -16.99 18.31
C VAL A 163 -0.52 -18.08 17.26
N THR A 164 -1.75 -18.35 16.88
CA THR A 164 -2.09 -19.36 15.87
C THR A 164 -3.02 -18.79 14.80
N PRO A 165 -2.98 -19.33 13.52
CA PRO A 165 -2.15 -20.44 13.08
C PRO A 165 -0.65 -20.10 13.11
N LEU A 166 0.21 -21.11 13.12
CA LEU A 166 1.64 -20.90 13.02
C LEU A 166 2.01 -20.37 11.62
N PRO A 167 3.09 -19.59 11.48
CA PRO A 167 3.53 -19.09 10.19
C PRO A 167 3.89 -20.24 9.24
N ILE A 168 3.44 -20.18 8.00
CA ILE A 168 3.73 -21.21 6.98
C ILE A 168 5.06 -21.00 6.27
N ARG A 169 5.71 -19.88 6.53
CA ARG A 169 7.06 -19.52 6.07
C ARG A 169 7.84 -18.90 7.22
N GLU A 170 9.14 -19.05 7.20
CA GLU A 170 10.03 -18.47 8.20
C GLU A 170 9.85 -16.95 8.26
N GLY A 171 9.65 -16.40 9.46
CA GLY A 171 9.42 -14.97 9.69
C GLY A 171 8.00 -14.47 9.34
N GLY A 172 7.09 -15.33 8.85
CA GLY A 172 5.72 -14.99 8.50
C GLY A 172 5.59 -14.03 7.31
N PRO A 173 4.47 -13.28 7.21
CA PRO A 173 4.27 -12.26 6.20
C PRO A 173 5.31 -11.13 6.28
N GLU A 174 5.76 -10.65 5.13
CA GLU A 174 6.62 -9.47 5.09
C GLU A 174 5.89 -8.24 5.62
N ILE A 175 6.63 -7.36 6.29
CA ILE A 175 6.14 -6.08 6.77
C ILE A 175 6.86 -4.97 6.01
N TRP A 176 6.09 -4.20 5.26
CA TRP A 176 6.57 -3.01 4.56
C TRP A 176 6.06 -1.75 5.26
N MET A 177 6.84 -0.68 5.24
CA MET A 177 6.48 0.50 6.01
C MET A 177 6.62 1.78 5.18
N GLY A 178 5.61 2.63 5.24
CA GLY A 178 5.64 3.96 4.65
C GLY A 178 6.15 5.04 5.60
N GLY A 179 6.67 6.12 5.02
CA GLY A 179 7.06 7.30 5.76
C GLY A 179 7.61 8.41 4.87
N GLU A 180 7.38 9.66 5.24
CA GLU A 180 7.78 10.83 4.43
C GLU A 180 8.93 11.63 5.05
N VAL A 181 9.04 11.62 6.38
CA VAL A 181 10.07 12.38 7.07
C VAL A 181 11.29 11.50 7.36
N PRO A 182 12.52 12.06 7.43
CA PRO A 182 13.75 11.27 7.61
C PRO A 182 13.69 10.27 8.77
N ALA A 183 13.18 10.67 9.92
CA ALA A 183 13.06 9.78 11.08
C ALA A 183 12.07 8.62 10.88
N ALA A 184 11.07 8.76 10.00
CA ALA A 184 10.16 7.67 9.62
C ALA A 184 10.83 6.72 8.62
N ILE A 185 11.58 7.27 7.68
CA ILE A 185 12.36 6.51 6.69
C ILE A 185 13.44 5.66 7.38
N GLU A 186 14.22 6.25 8.29
CA GLU A 186 15.21 5.51 9.11
C GLU A 186 14.56 4.39 9.94
N ARG A 187 13.37 4.65 10.48
CA ARG A 187 12.61 3.64 11.22
C ARG A 187 12.16 2.50 10.33
N ALA A 188 11.66 2.80 9.13
CA ALA A 188 11.31 1.78 8.15
C ALA A 188 12.52 0.92 7.79
N ALA A 189 13.67 1.52 7.50
CA ALA A 189 14.90 0.81 7.21
C ALA A 189 15.33 -0.14 8.34
N LYS A 190 15.02 0.22 9.59
CA LYS A 190 15.38 -0.59 10.77
C LYS A 190 14.36 -1.70 11.08
N LEU A 191 13.07 -1.50 10.85
CA LEU A 191 12.01 -2.34 11.41
C LEU A 191 11.19 -3.10 10.36
N ALA A 192 11.32 -2.72 9.07
CA ALA A 192 10.53 -3.28 8.00
C ALA A 192 11.39 -4.04 6.98
N ASP A 193 10.75 -4.93 6.20
CA ASP A 193 11.40 -5.70 5.14
C ASP A 193 11.54 -4.90 3.85
N GLY A 194 10.64 -3.95 3.61
CA GLY A 194 10.67 -3.05 2.47
C GLY A 194 10.06 -1.68 2.80
N PHE A 195 10.13 -0.77 1.84
CA PHE A 195 9.71 0.61 2.01
C PHE A 195 8.65 1.03 0.98
N LEU A 196 7.62 1.72 1.47
CA LEU A 196 6.56 2.30 0.67
C LEU A 196 6.88 3.79 0.44
N VAL A 197 7.17 4.14 -0.81
CA VAL A 197 7.66 5.47 -1.20
C VAL A 197 6.48 6.39 -1.50
N PHE A 198 6.25 7.38 -0.65
CA PHE A 198 5.22 8.42 -0.83
C PHE A 198 5.79 9.79 -1.19
N SER A 199 7.11 9.97 -1.08
CA SER A 199 7.75 11.25 -1.38
C SER A 199 9.11 11.03 -2.06
N PRO A 200 9.58 12.00 -2.88
CA PRO A 200 10.90 11.93 -3.51
C PRO A 200 12.05 11.69 -2.52
N ASN A 201 11.95 12.22 -1.31
CA ASN A 201 12.97 12.00 -0.27
C ASN A 201 13.17 10.50 0.07
N GLY A 202 12.12 9.69 -0.08
CA GLY A 202 12.19 8.26 0.18
C GLY A 202 13.14 7.53 -0.76
N LEU A 203 13.22 7.97 -2.01
CA LEU A 203 14.08 7.35 -3.03
C LEU A 203 15.58 7.42 -2.69
N GLU A 204 16.00 8.49 -2.03
CA GLU A 204 17.41 8.69 -1.66
C GLU A 204 17.70 8.21 -0.23
N LEU A 205 16.86 8.62 0.72
CA LEU A 205 17.13 8.41 2.15
C LEU A 205 16.95 6.96 2.60
N TYR A 206 16.01 6.21 2.01
CA TYR A 206 15.80 4.83 2.45
C TYR A 206 16.94 3.89 2.07
N PRO A 207 17.42 3.84 0.83
CA PRO A 207 18.58 3.02 0.47
C PRO A 207 19.83 3.41 1.29
N GLU A 208 20.06 4.71 1.51
CA GLU A 208 21.18 5.16 2.33
C GLU A 208 21.06 4.66 3.78
N ALA A 209 19.87 4.77 4.39
CA ALA A 209 19.63 4.28 5.74
C ALA A 209 19.77 2.76 5.84
N ALA A 210 19.25 2.02 4.85
CA ALA A 210 19.36 0.56 4.80
C ALA A 210 20.82 0.08 4.68
N ARG A 211 21.61 0.72 3.81
CA ARG A 211 23.05 0.44 3.67
C ARG A 211 23.85 0.73 4.96
N LYS A 212 23.52 1.81 5.66
CA LYS A 212 24.13 2.14 6.97
C LYS A 212 23.86 1.06 8.04
N LEU A 213 22.74 0.35 7.90
CA LEU A 213 22.39 -0.78 8.77
C LEU A 213 22.99 -2.11 8.30
N GLY A 214 23.76 -2.11 7.20
CA GLY A 214 24.39 -3.32 6.63
C GLY A 214 23.45 -4.20 5.82
N ARG A 215 22.30 -3.67 5.37
CA ARG A 215 21.38 -4.42 4.51
C ARG A 215 22.03 -4.63 3.15
N PRO A 216 22.06 -5.88 2.60
CA PRO A 216 22.51 -6.16 1.24
C PRO A 216 21.70 -5.40 0.20
N GLU A 217 22.30 -5.03 -0.93
CA GLU A 217 21.60 -4.28 -2.00
C GLU A 217 20.36 -5.03 -2.52
N GLU A 218 20.47 -6.35 -2.64
CA GLU A 218 19.40 -7.23 -3.08
C GLU A 218 18.19 -7.26 -2.11
N ASP A 219 18.37 -6.86 -0.86
CA ASP A 219 17.31 -6.79 0.16
C ASP A 219 16.77 -5.37 0.33
N ILE A 220 17.29 -4.38 -0.40
CA ILE A 220 16.78 -3.02 -0.40
C ILE A 220 15.64 -2.94 -1.41
N ARG A 221 14.41 -3.09 -0.90
CA ARG A 221 13.21 -3.11 -1.74
C ARG A 221 12.32 -1.91 -1.48
N MET A 222 11.83 -1.30 -2.56
CA MET A 222 11.01 -0.09 -2.52
C MET A 222 9.82 -0.23 -3.45
N ASN A 223 8.63 0.10 -2.92
CA ASN A 223 7.39 0.18 -3.69
C ASN A 223 7.02 1.65 -3.92
N ARG A 224 6.68 2.01 -5.15
CA ARG A 224 6.16 3.34 -5.47
C ARG A 224 4.72 3.27 -5.95
N THR A 225 3.86 4.00 -5.26
CA THR A 225 2.44 4.10 -5.61
C THR A 225 2.19 5.33 -6.47
N TYR A 226 1.47 5.14 -7.58
CA TYR A 226 1.07 6.19 -8.50
C TYR A 226 -0.44 6.41 -8.48
N TRP A 227 -0.84 7.64 -8.30
CA TRP A 227 -2.13 8.09 -8.79
C TRP A 227 -1.94 8.41 -10.27
N ALA A 228 -2.47 7.55 -11.14
CA ALA A 228 -2.17 7.62 -12.55
C ALA A 228 -3.39 7.45 -13.45
N ILE A 229 -3.38 8.21 -14.54
CA ILE A 229 -4.21 7.96 -15.71
C ILE A 229 -3.24 7.64 -16.85
N ILE A 230 -3.14 6.36 -17.19
CA ILE A 230 -2.31 5.86 -18.29
C ILE A 230 -3.26 5.30 -19.35
N ALA A 231 -3.33 5.97 -20.50
CA ALA A 231 -4.32 5.66 -21.52
C ALA A 231 -3.81 5.99 -22.93
N GLU A 232 -4.48 5.48 -23.97
CA GLU A 232 -4.15 5.81 -25.37
C GLU A 232 -4.34 7.30 -25.68
N ASP A 233 -5.38 7.90 -25.09
CA ASP A 233 -5.67 9.34 -25.13
C ASP A 233 -5.82 9.84 -23.69
N PRO A 234 -4.71 10.23 -23.03
CA PRO A 234 -4.72 10.62 -21.63
C PRO A 234 -5.60 11.84 -21.32
N GLU A 235 -5.65 12.82 -22.24
CA GLU A 235 -6.43 14.04 -22.04
C GLU A 235 -7.94 13.75 -22.12
N ARG A 236 -8.35 12.90 -23.05
CA ARG A 236 -9.74 12.44 -23.14
C ARG A 236 -10.15 11.67 -21.89
N GLU A 237 -9.27 10.82 -21.40
CA GLU A 237 -9.52 10.04 -20.20
C GLU A 237 -9.56 10.93 -18.96
N PHE A 238 -8.65 11.89 -18.84
CA PHE A 238 -8.70 12.90 -17.79
C PHE A 238 -9.97 13.74 -17.82
N ALA A 239 -10.46 14.12 -19.00
CA ALA A 239 -11.74 14.80 -19.13
C ALA A 239 -12.91 13.93 -18.65
N ARG A 240 -12.81 12.60 -18.73
CA ARG A 240 -13.83 11.66 -18.26
C ARG A 240 -13.83 11.46 -16.75
N VAL A 241 -12.64 11.33 -16.13
CA VAL A 241 -12.52 10.94 -14.71
C VAL A 241 -11.84 11.96 -13.82
N GLY A 242 -11.42 13.09 -14.34
CA GLY A 242 -10.69 14.12 -13.56
C GLY A 242 -11.48 14.64 -12.36
N ASP A 243 -12.80 14.82 -12.48
CA ASP A 243 -13.65 15.22 -11.37
C ASP A 243 -13.75 14.14 -10.28
N ASN A 244 -13.68 12.86 -10.66
CA ASN A 244 -13.62 11.74 -9.72
C ASN A 244 -12.31 11.76 -8.93
N TRP A 245 -11.19 11.96 -9.63
CA TRP A 245 -9.88 12.09 -9.02
C TRP A 245 -9.78 13.36 -8.15
N LEU A 246 -10.31 14.51 -8.59
CA LEU A 246 -10.33 15.74 -7.79
C LEU A 246 -11.01 15.54 -6.43
N ARG A 247 -12.09 14.75 -6.36
CA ARG A 247 -12.76 14.41 -5.10
C ARG A 247 -11.80 13.68 -4.16
N LEU A 248 -11.05 12.69 -4.66
CA LEU A 248 -10.07 11.97 -3.87
C LEU A 248 -9.00 12.92 -3.31
N VAL A 249 -8.42 13.74 -4.17
CA VAL A 249 -7.38 14.70 -3.77
C VAL A 249 -7.89 15.66 -2.69
N ASN A 250 -9.08 16.23 -2.89
CA ASN A 250 -9.67 17.15 -1.92
C ASN A 250 -10.04 16.46 -0.59
N ASP A 251 -10.42 15.19 -0.63
CA ASP A 251 -10.61 14.38 0.58
C ASP A 251 -9.32 14.26 1.38
N TYR A 252 -8.18 14.03 0.73
CA TYR A 252 -6.87 14.00 1.39
C TYR A 252 -6.43 15.38 1.88
N VAL A 253 -6.66 16.45 1.10
CA VAL A 253 -6.37 17.84 1.50
C VAL A 253 -7.18 18.23 2.74
N ALA A 254 -8.48 17.93 2.75
CA ALA A 254 -9.36 18.25 3.88
C ALA A 254 -8.92 17.57 5.18
N ARG A 255 -8.24 16.44 5.08
CA ARG A 255 -7.75 15.65 6.23
C ARG A 255 -6.28 15.89 6.56
N GLY A 256 -5.60 16.80 5.81
CA GLY A 256 -4.25 17.27 6.12
C GLY A 256 -3.11 16.40 5.59
N HIS A 257 -3.37 15.48 4.67
CA HIS A 257 -2.31 14.62 4.09
C HIS A 257 -1.44 15.39 3.07
N LEU A 258 -2.04 16.11 2.14
CA LEU A 258 -1.34 16.81 1.06
C LEU A 258 -0.95 18.26 1.43
N SER A 259 -0.45 18.50 2.65
CA SER A 259 0.00 19.84 3.01
C SER A 259 1.33 20.18 2.32
N PRO A 260 1.53 21.43 1.82
CA PRO A 260 2.69 21.82 1.02
C PRO A 260 4.05 21.68 1.70
N GLN A 261 4.09 21.30 2.95
CA GLN A 261 5.32 21.25 3.76
C GLN A 261 5.55 19.91 4.46
N GLY A 262 4.77 18.87 4.15
CA GLY A 262 4.88 17.55 4.83
C GLY A 262 4.67 17.61 6.34
N LYS A 263 4.16 18.72 6.87
CA LYS A 263 4.05 18.96 8.31
C LYS A 263 2.68 18.62 8.91
N GLY A 264 1.77 18.06 8.14
CA GLY A 264 0.49 17.55 8.67
C GLY A 264 -0.43 18.56 9.38
N ILE A 265 -0.08 19.82 9.42
CA ILE A 265 -0.77 20.88 10.17
C ILE A 265 -0.77 22.16 9.33
N GLY A 266 -1.70 22.22 8.41
CA GLY A 266 -1.95 23.42 7.64
C GLY A 266 -2.92 23.07 6.52
N ARG A 267 -4.18 23.48 6.67
CA ARG A 267 -5.18 23.29 5.62
C ARG A 267 -4.73 24.06 4.39
N ARG A 268 -4.38 23.32 3.35
CA ARG A 268 -4.35 23.88 1.99
C ARG A 268 -5.81 24.15 1.59
N PRO A 269 -6.11 25.19 0.81
CA PRO A 269 -7.41 25.32 0.16
C PRO A 269 -7.65 24.13 -0.77
N ASP A 270 -8.89 23.68 -0.84
CA ASP A 270 -9.30 22.65 -1.79
C ASP A 270 -9.04 23.14 -3.22
N PHE A 271 -8.63 22.24 -4.07
CA PHE A 271 -8.53 22.53 -5.51
C PHE A 271 -9.92 22.73 -6.08
N GLN A 272 -10.06 23.72 -6.96
CA GLN A 272 -11.34 24.05 -7.56
C GLN A 272 -11.59 23.28 -8.85
N THR A 273 -10.51 22.88 -9.53
CA THR A 273 -10.58 22.15 -10.80
C THR A 273 -9.59 20.99 -10.82
N PRO A 274 -9.86 19.92 -11.59
CA PRO A 274 -8.88 18.84 -11.78
C PRO A 274 -7.53 19.36 -12.33
N GLN A 275 -7.56 20.38 -13.19
CA GLN A 275 -6.36 20.95 -13.79
C GLN A 275 -5.44 21.59 -12.74
N GLU A 276 -5.98 22.32 -11.77
CA GLU A 276 -5.17 22.90 -10.69
C GLU A 276 -4.40 21.82 -9.90
N ALA A 277 -5.02 20.69 -9.64
CA ALA A 277 -4.38 19.58 -8.94
C ALA A 277 -3.37 18.83 -9.84
N LEU A 278 -3.65 18.73 -11.13
CA LEU A 278 -2.72 18.17 -12.13
C LEU A 278 -1.46 19.05 -12.25
N ASP A 279 -1.61 20.37 -12.31
CA ASP A 279 -0.50 21.32 -12.42
C ASP A 279 0.44 21.28 -11.18
N GLU A 280 -0.05 20.80 -10.04
CA GLU A 280 0.76 20.53 -8.84
C GLU A 280 1.49 19.17 -8.88
N GLY A 281 1.34 18.40 -9.95
CA GLY A 281 2.01 17.12 -10.13
C GLY A 281 1.47 15.97 -9.26
N LEU A 282 0.20 16.05 -8.82
CA LEU A 282 -0.41 15.04 -7.95
C LEU A 282 -0.95 13.84 -8.74
N LEU A 283 -1.07 13.95 -10.05
CA LEU A 283 -1.54 12.89 -10.96
C LEU A 283 -0.49 12.65 -12.02
N PHE A 284 -0.16 11.39 -12.23
CA PHE A 284 0.65 10.98 -13.38
C PHE A 284 -0.27 10.72 -14.58
N LEU A 285 -0.34 11.71 -15.48
CA LEU A 285 -1.17 11.70 -16.68
C LEU A 285 -0.29 11.46 -17.89
N THR A 286 -0.43 10.32 -18.58
CA THR A 286 0.44 9.96 -19.69
C THR A 286 -0.14 8.86 -20.58
N ASP A 287 0.49 8.65 -21.74
CA ASP A 287 0.32 7.49 -22.60
C ASP A 287 1.31 6.34 -22.23
N ALA A 288 1.36 5.30 -23.08
CA ALA A 288 2.23 4.15 -22.85
C ALA A 288 3.71 4.51 -22.91
N ASP A 289 4.13 5.36 -23.84
CA ASP A 289 5.55 5.70 -24.03
C ASP A 289 6.06 6.49 -22.82
N GLY A 290 5.30 7.47 -22.34
CA GLY A 290 5.63 8.23 -21.15
C GLY A 290 5.62 7.37 -19.87
N ALA A 291 4.69 6.42 -19.75
CA ALA A 291 4.66 5.48 -18.64
C ALA A 291 5.88 4.54 -18.64
N ILE A 292 6.24 3.99 -19.79
CA ILE A 292 7.42 3.13 -19.96
C ILE A 292 8.69 3.88 -19.57
N GLN A 293 8.83 5.13 -20.01
CA GLN A 293 10.00 5.94 -19.66
C GLN A 293 10.04 6.17 -18.14
N ALA A 294 8.97 6.66 -17.53
CA ALA A 294 8.95 6.98 -16.10
C ALA A 294 9.19 5.74 -15.21
N PHE A 295 8.60 4.59 -15.55
CA PHE A 295 8.83 3.37 -14.77
C PHE A 295 10.25 2.84 -14.96
N ASN A 296 10.85 2.93 -16.17
CA ASN A 296 12.25 2.57 -16.37
C ASN A 296 13.19 3.49 -15.59
N ASP A 297 12.91 4.79 -15.54
CA ASP A 297 13.70 5.75 -14.76
C ASP A 297 13.62 5.42 -13.25
N ASP A 298 12.45 5.07 -12.75
CA ASP A 298 12.27 4.64 -11.37
C ASP A 298 13.00 3.31 -11.07
N ILE A 299 12.94 2.36 -11.98
CA ILE A 299 13.68 1.09 -11.86
C ILE A 299 15.18 1.34 -11.77
N GLU A 300 15.71 2.25 -12.60
CA GLU A 300 17.12 2.67 -12.55
C GLU A 300 17.48 3.36 -11.21
N HIS A 301 16.50 3.97 -10.52
CA HIS A 301 16.65 4.53 -9.18
C HIS A 301 16.38 3.53 -8.03
N GLY A 302 16.17 2.25 -8.36
CA GLY A 302 16.05 1.17 -7.37
C GLY A 302 14.63 0.86 -6.90
N ILE A 303 13.59 1.35 -7.59
CA ILE A 303 12.23 0.88 -7.34
C ILE A 303 12.09 -0.55 -7.83
N THR A 304 11.60 -1.41 -6.95
CA THR A 304 11.41 -2.85 -7.21
C THR A 304 9.95 -3.22 -7.40
N ASP A 305 9.06 -2.41 -6.86
CA ASP A 305 7.62 -2.64 -6.85
C ASP A 305 6.86 -1.36 -7.22
N PHE A 306 5.78 -1.52 -7.96
CA PHE A 306 4.89 -0.43 -8.34
C PHE A 306 3.46 -0.76 -7.97
N ASP A 307 2.72 0.25 -7.51
CA ASP A 307 1.29 0.21 -7.34
C ASP A 307 0.60 1.32 -8.13
N ILE A 308 -0.45 0.96 -8.82
CA ILE A 308 -1.28 1.88 -9.59
C ILE A 308 -2.70 1.84 -9.02
N MET A 309 -3.31 3.00 -8.80
CA MET A 309 -4.72 3.07 -8.45
C MET A 309 -5.57 2.75 -9.69
N PRO A 310 -6.35 1.64 -9.69
CA PRO A 310 -7.05 1.20 -10.90
C PRO A 310 -8.37 1.93 -11.14
N ILE A 311 -9.09 2.32 -10.08
CA ILE A 311 -10.43 2.90 -10.14
C ILE A 311 -10.43 4.26 -9.47
N MET A 312 -10.91 5.31 -10.16
CA MET A 312 -11.12 6.61 -9.55
C MET A 312 -12.44 6.64 -8.76
N PRO A 313 -12.55 7.37 -7.63
CA PRO A 313 -13.76 7.39 -6.81
C PRO A 313 -15.04 7.71 -7.57
N GLY A 314 -15.97 6.76 -7.62
CA GLY A 314 -17.25 6.89 -8.32
C GLY A 314 -17.18 6.71 -9.85
N GLU A 315 -16.04 6.26 -10.35
CA GLU A 315 -15.90 5.79 -11.72
C GLU A 315 -16.62 4.44 -11.92
N ASP A 316 -17.07 4.19 -13.15
CA ASP A 316 -17.58 2.87 -13.52
C ASP A 316 -16.41 1.86 -13.68
N ILE A 317 -16.66 0.62 -13.28
CA ILE A 317 -15.65 -0.44 -13.24
C ILE A 317 -15.21 -0.84 -14.68
N ASP A 318 -16.12 -0.80 -15.64
CA ASP A 318 -15.81 -1.16 -17.04
C ASP A 318 -14.83 -0.16 -17.64
N GLY A 319 -15.08 1.15 -17.44
CA GLY A 319 -14.16 2.20 -17.87
C GLY A 319 -12.77 2.11 -17.21
N ALA A 320 -12.72 1.78 -15.93
CA ALA A 320 -11.46 1.52 -15.21
C ALA A 320 -10.74 0.29 -15.79
N SER A 321 -11.46 -0.78 -16.14
CA SER A 321 -10.90 -2.00 -16.71
C SER A 321 -10.17 -1.77 -18.03
N VAL A 322 -10.65 -0.84 -18.85
CA VAL A 322 -9.99 -0.45 -20.11
C VAL A 322 -8.58 0.11 -19.85
N ARG A 323 -8.40 0.93 -18.80
CA ARG A 323 -7.05 1.45 -18.45
C ARG A 323 -6.15 0.37 -17.90
N ILE A 324 -6.69 -0.56 -17.09
CA ILE A 324 -5.94 -1.71 -16.57
C ILE A 324 -5.44 -2.57 -17.73
N GLU A 325 -6.30 -2.88 -18.71
CA GLU A 325 -5.94 -3.66 -19.90
C GLU A 325 -4.91 -2.93 -20.76
N TYR A 326 -5.05 -1.61 -20.93
CA TYR A 326 -4.07 -0.79 -21.64
C TYR A 326 -2.70 -0.84 -21.00
N LEU A 327 -2.62 -0.66 -19.67
CA LEU A 327 -1.39 -0.78 -18.90
C LEU A 327 -0.78 -2.18 -19.06
N ALA A 328 -1.57 -3.23 -18.90
CA ALA A 328 -1.14 -4.62 -19.02
C ALA A 328 -0.60 -4.98 -20.41
N SER A 329 -1.23 -4.47 -21.49
CA SER A 329 -0.91 -4.85 -22.85
C SER A 329 0.10 -3.93 -23.56
N LYS A 330 0.18 -2.65 -23.18
CA LYS A 330 1.00 -1.65 -23.87
C LYS A 330 2.21 -1.21 -23.05
N VAL A 331 2.15 -1.24 -21.72
CA VAL A 331 3.24 -0.76 -20.87
C VAL A 331 4.07 -1.90 -20.32
N LEU A 332 3.46 -2.82 -19.55
CA LEU A 332 4.21 -3.83 -18.81
C LEU A 332 5.12 -4.72 -19.70
N PRO A 333 4.72 -5.15 -20.91
CA PRO A 333 5.59 -5.96 -21.77
C PRO A 333 6.81 -5.22 -22.33
N ASN A 334 6.81 -3.88 -22.28
CA ASN A 334 7.81 -3.03 -22.87
C ASN A 334 8.79 -2.41 -21.87
N LEU A 335 8.68 -2.79 -20.59
CA LEU A 335 9.58 -2.32 -19.55
C LEU A 335 10.94 -3.00 -19.65
N LYS A 336 12.00 -2.24 -19.36
CA LYS A 336 13.35 -2.80 -19.21
C LYS A 336 13.39 -3.57 -17.89
N LEU A 337 13.35 -4.88 -17.98
CA LEU A 337 13.53 -5.74 -16.80
C LEU A 337 15.01 -5.66 -16.40
N SER A 338 15.33 -4.97 -15.31
CA SER A 338 16.66 -5.06 -14.72
C SER A 338 16.83 -6.45 -14.09
N GLU A 339 18.01 -7.04 -14.25
CA GLU A 339 18.39 -8.23 -13.49
C GLU A 339 18.65 -7.82 -12.03
N HIS A 340 17.61 -7.61 -11.23
CA HIS A 340 17.75 -7.47 -9.79
C HIS A 340 17.73 -8.85 -9.13
N PRO A 341 18.71 -9.19 -8.28
CA PRO A 341 18.70 -10.45 -7.54
C PRO A 341 17.84 -10.29 -6.28
N SER A 342 16.86 -11.11 -6.12
CA SER A 342 16.15 -11.53 -4.90
C SER A 342 14.64 -11.39 -4.84
N ALA A 343 13.97 -12.50 -4.62
CA ALA A 343 12.81 -12.66 -3.77
C ALA A 343 12.85 -14.04 -3.16
N GLY A 344 12.45 -14.13 -1.92
CA GLY A 344 12.23 -15.40 -1.25
C GLY A 344 13.30 -15.85 -0.26
N ARG A 345 13.93 -14.93 0.45
CA ARG A 345 14.67 -15.27 1.67
C ARG A 345 14.16 -14.44 2.85
N SER A 346 13.55 -15.13 3.78
CA SER A 346 13.28 -14.62 5.14
C SER A 346 14.57 -13.99 5.71
N LEU A 347 14.46 -12.74 6.15
CA LEU A 347 15.51 -12.08 6.89
C LEU A 347 15.69 -12.76 8.24
N ALA A 348 16.95 -12.94 8.66
CA ALA A 348 17.26 -13.37 10.01
C ALA A 348 16.62 -12.42 11.05
N PRO A 349 16.22 -12.90 12.24
CA PRO A 349 15.64 -12.05 13.26
C PRO A 349 16.59 -10.90 13.58
N LEU A 350 16.09 -9.67 13.52
CA LEU A 350 16.82 -8.48 13.92
C LEU A 350 17.13 -8.55 15.42
N PRO A 351 18.33 -8.09 15.86
CA PRO A 351 18.75 -8.15 17.23
C PRO A 351 17.90 -7.35 18.22
#